data_d75b1c7b9937532ed1204fce50ff2b6e
#
_entry.id   d75b1c7b9937532ed1204fce50ff2b6e
#
_cell.length_a   1.000
_cell.length_b   1.000
_cell.length_c   1.000
_cell.angle_alpha   90.00
_cell.angle_beta   90.00
_cell.angle_gamma   90.00
#
_symmetry.space_group_name_H-M   'P 1'
#
loop_
_entity.id
_entity.type
_entity.pdbx_description
1 polymer ?
#
loop_
_entity_poly.entity_id
_entity_poly.type
_entity_poly.pdbx_seq_one_letter_code
_entity_poly.pdbx_strand_id
1 'polypeptide(L)'
;MQITLYHNKNCSKSRMCKKLLEDKKIEFEIIDYINKPLTKPDIRKILNNLNEDLCEILRENKFKNQKISASKLADIIFKNPNLMQRPIVFLKKFYICRPPEKIFEILDRNN
;
A
#
# COMPACT_ATOMS: atom_id res chain seq x y z
N MET A 1 18.04 6.08 0.45
CA MET A 1 16.88 5.20 0.64
C MET A 1 15.62 6.01 0.38
N GLN A 2 14.87 5.68 -0.66
CA GLN A 2 13.71 6.46 -1.05
C GLN A 2 12.42 5.72 -0.70
N ILE A 3 11.59 6.37 0.11
CA ILE A 3 10.32 5.82 0.56
C ILE A 3 9.18 6.57 -0.12
N THR A 4 8.20 5.82 -0.61
CA THR A 4 6.97 6.40 -1.15
C THR A 4 5.78 5.89 -0.35
N LEU A 5 4.98 6.81 0.14
CA LEU A 5 3.74 6.49 0.87
C LEU A 5 2.55 6.70 -0.07
N TYR A 6 1.84 5.62 -0.36
CA TYR A 6 0.57 5.68 -1.08
C TYR A 6 -0.50 5.99 -0.05
N HIS A 7 -0.92 7.24 -0.02
CA HIS A 7 -1.65 7.84 1.08
C HIS A 7 -3.12 8.03 0.77
N ASN A 8 -3.96 7.60 1.70
CA ASN A 8 -5.39 7.93 1.71
C ASN A 8 -5.65 8.88 2.88
N LYS A 9 -5.84 10.16 2.57
CA LYS A 9 -6.02 11.20 3.58
C LYS A 9 -7.27 11.02 4.44
N ASN A 10 -8.22 10.21 3.98
CA ASN A 10 -9.46 9.94 4.70
C ASN A 10 -9.34 8.71 5.63
N CYS A 11 -8.21 8.04 5.64
CA CYS A 11 -7.98 6.86 6.46
C CYS A 11 -7.08 7.20 7.65
N SER A 12 -7.56 6.94 8.88
CA SER A 12 -6.81 7.24 10.09
C SER A 12 -5.47 6.49 10.15
N LYS A 13 -5.43 5.24 9.68
CA LYS A 13 -4.21 4.44 9.67
C LYS A 13 -3.17 5.02 8.71
N SER A 14 -3.62 5.51 7.56
CA SER A 14 -2.74 6.16 6.59
C SER A 14 -2.17 7.47 7.15
N ARG A 15 -3.02 8.26 7.81
CA ARG A 15 -2.57 9.51 8.45
C ARG A 15 -1.56 9.21 9.57
N MET A 16 -1.78 8.14 10.34
CA MET A 16 -0.85 7.76 11.40
C MET A 16 0.51 7.33 10.83
N CYS A 17 0.51 6.56 9.76
CA CYS A 17 1.77 6.17 9.11
C CYS A 17 2.56 7.38 8.65
N LYS A 18 1.89 8.36 8.04
CA LYS A 18 2.50 9.61 7.63
C LYS A 18 3.13 10.33 8.83
N LYS A 19 2.38 10.42 9.93
CA LYS A 19 2.86 11.07 11.15
C LYS A 19 4.08 10.36 11.74
N LEU A 20 4.09 9.03 11.74
CA LEU A 20 5.23 8.27 12.26
C LEU A 20 6.50 8.55 11.45
N LEU A 21 6.38 8.64 10.13
CA LEU A 21 7.52 8.99 9.27
C LEU A 21 7.99 10.41 9.54
N GLU A 22 7.07 11.36 9.69
CA GLU A 22 7.41 12.75 9.99
C GLU A 22 8.09 12.89 11.35
N ASP A 23 7.56 12.22 12.37
CA ASP A 23 8.11 12.27 13.73
C ASP A 23 9.53 11.71 13.79
N LYS A 24 9.85 10.73 12.97
CA LYS A 24 11.19 10.17 12.85
C LYS A 24 12.09 10.97 11.93
N LYS A 25 11.58 12.04 11.33
CA LYS A 25 12.32 12.91 10.40
C LYS A 25 12.87 12.14 9.20
N ILE A 26 12.11 11.17 8.73
CA ILE A 26 12.47 10.36 7.56
C ILE A 26 11.88 11.02 6.33
N GLU A 27 12.70 11.27 5.31
CA GLU A 27 12.23 11.82 4.05
C GLU A 27 11.42 10.77 3.29
N PHE A 28 10.29 11.18 2.73
CA PHE A 28 9.45 10.30 1.93
C PHE A 28 8.63 11.10 0.93
N GLU A 29 8.22 10.44 -0.14
CA GLU A 29 7.30 11.01 -1.11
C GLU A 29 5.89 10.53 -0.81
N ILE A 30 4.91 11.35 -1.14
CA ILE A 30 3.49 11.01 -0.98
C ILE A 30 2.84 10.91 -2.36
N ILE A 31 2.13 9.81 -2.59
CA ILE A 31 1.21 9.69 -3.72
C ILE A 31 -0.19 9.71 -3.13
N ASP A 32 -0.91 10.81 -3.37
CA ASP A 32 -2.30 10.97 -2.93
C ASP A 32 -3.22 10.41 -4.00
N TYR A 33 -3.56 9.11 -3.86
CA TYR A 33 -4.35 8.43 -4.88
C TYR A 33 -5.86 8.72 -4.79
N ILE A 34 -6.27 9.52 -3.80
CA ILE A 34 -7.65 10.03 -3.75
C ILE A 34 -7.80 11.17 -4.74
N ASN A 35 -6.86 12.13 -4.73
CA ASN A 35 -6.88 13.27 -5.66
C ASN A 35 -6.42 12.87 -7.07
N LYS A 36 -5.48 11.94 -7.16
CA LYS A 36 -4.95 11.47 -8.43
C LYS A 36 -5.01 9.95 -8.46
N PRO A 37 -6.15 9.39 -8.93
CA PRO A 37 -6.35 7.94 -8.91
C PRO A 37 -5.27 7.15 -9.62
N LEU A 38 -4.97 5.96 -9.08
CA LEU A 38 -4.00 5.06 -9.68
C LEU A 38 -4.55 4.48 -10.99
N THR A 39 -3.67 4.32 -11.97
CA THR A 39 -4.00 3.63 -13.22
C THR A 39 -3.90 2.12 -13.01
N LYS A 40 -4.44 1.33 -13.95
CA LYS A 40 -4.28 -0.13 -13.90
C LYS A 40 -2.81 -0.55 -13.89
N PRO A 41 -1.93 0.04 -14.73
CA PRO A 41 -0.49 -0.27 -14.66
C PRO A 41 0.13 0.02 -13.30
N ASP A 42 -0.27 1.12 -12.65
CA ASP A 42 0.22 1.45 -11.31
C ASP A 42 -0.15 0.36 -10.31
N ILE A 43 -1.41 -0.09 -10.37
CA ILE A 43 -1.90 -1.12 -9.46
C ILE A 43 -1.21 -2.45 -9.73
N ARG A 44 -1.03 -2.82 -11.00
CA ARG A 44 -0.30 -4.04 -11.34
C ARG A 44 1.14 -4.02 -10.84
N LYS A 45 1.79 -2.85 -10.90
CA LYS A 45 3.15 -2.70 -10.39
C LYS A 45 3.19 -2.98 -8.87
N ILE A 46 2.21 -2.46 -8.14
CA ILE A 46 2.11 -2.72 -6.70
C ILE A 46 1.95 -4.23 -6.45
N LEU A 47 1.02 -4.86 -7.16
CA LEU A 47 0.71 -6.27 -6.95
C LEU A 47 1.87 -7.19 -7.33
N ASN A 48 2.57 -6.87 -8.43
CA ASN A 48 3.69 -7.69 -8.89
C ASN A 48 4.92 -7.61 -8.00
N ASN A 49 5.00 -6.59 -7.16
CA ASN A 49 6.14 -6.37 -6.27
C ASN A 49 5.73 -6.28 -4.80
N LEU A 50 4.58 -6.84 -4.46
CA LEU A 50 4.07 -6.84 -3.10
C LEU A 50 4.82 -7.88 -2.26
N ASN A 51 5.20 -7.50 -1.05
CA ASN A 51 5.90 -8.38 -0.13
C ASN A 51 4.99 -9.45 0.49
N GLU A 52 3.70 -9.14 0.63
CA GLU A 52 2.70 -10.05 1.19
C GLU A 52 2.01 -10.85 0.09
N ASP A 53 1.16 -11.81 0.48
CA ASP A 53 0.32 -12.55 -0.47
C ASP A 53 -0.64 -11.60 -1.18
N LEU A 54 -0.87 -11.82 -2.47
CA LEU A 54 -1.69 -10.94 -3.29
C LEU A 54 -3.09 -10.72 -2.72
N CYS A 55 -3.71 -11.77 -2.19
CA CYS A 55 -5.07 -11.66 -1.68
C CYS A 55 -5.20 -10.74 -0.46
N GLU A 56 -4.10 -10.46 0.23
CA GLU A 56 -4.10 -9.57 1.37
C GLU A 56 -4.23 -8.10 0.99
N ILE A 57 -4.06 -7.76 -0.29
CA ILE A 57 -4.23 -6.39 -0.75
C ILE A 57 -5.67 -5.89 -0.61
N LEU A 58 -6.63 -6.80 -0.61
CA LEU A 58 -8.03 -6.45 -0.48
C LEU A 58 -8.45 -6.36 0.99
N ARG A 59 -9.23 -5.35 1.31
CA ARG A 59 -9.76 -5.15 2.68
C ARG A 59 -10.74 -6.23 3.09
N GLU A 60 -11.37 -6.88 2.12
CA GLU A 60 -12.33 -7.95 2.36
C GLU A 60 -11.66 -9.30 2.14
N ASN A 61 -11.98 -10.28 2.99
CA ASN A 61 -11.45 -11.64 2.88
C ASN A 61 -12.17 -12.47 1.82
N LYS A 62 -12.89 -11.82 0.92
CA LYS A 62 -13.75 -12.45 -0.07
C LYS A 62 -13.02 -13.47 -0.95
N PHE A 63 -11.74 -13.22 -1.22
CA PHE A 63 -10.93 -14.07 -2.09
C PHE A 63 -9.82 -14.81 -1.34
N LYS A 64 -9.89 -14.81 -0.01
CA LYS A 64 -8.92 -15.55 0.80
C LYS A 64 -9.02 -17.03 0.45
N ASN A 65 -7.88 -17.67 0.26
CA ASN A 65 -7.78 -19.07 -0.15
C ASN A 65 -8.14 -19.33 -1.63
N GLN A 66 -8.29 -18.28 -2.43
CA GLN A 66 -8.46 -18.42 -3.88
C GLN A 66 -7.22 -17.91 -4.60
N LYS A 67 -6.88 -18.58 -5.70
CA LYS A 67 -5.79 -18.11 -6.57
C LYS A 67 -6.37 -17.10 -7.55
N ILE A 68 -6.11 -15.83 -7.30
CA ILE A 68 -6.53 -14.76 -8.19
C ILE A 68 -5.29 -14.13 -8.78
N SER A 69 -5.30 -13.91 -10.11
CA SER A 69 -4.17 -13.29 -10.78
C SER A 69 -4.04 -11.81 -10.39
N ALA A 70 -2.81 -11.29 -10.48
CA ALA A 70 -2.58 -9.87 -10.25
C ALA A 70 -3.40 -9.00 -11.22
N SER A 71 -3.55 -9.45 -12.46
CA SER A 71 -4.35 -8.73 -13.46
C SER A 71 -5.80 -8.59 -13.03
N LYS A 72 -6.40 -9.67 -12.53
CA LYS A 72 -7.80 -9.65 -12.07
C LYS A 72 -7.95 -8.77 -10.83
N LEU A 73 -7.03 -8.88 -9.88
CA LEU A 73 -7.04 -8.03 -8.69
C LEU A 73 -6.90 -6.56 -9.05
N ALA A 74 -6.02 -6.24 -10.02
CA ALA A 74 -5.86 -4.86 -10.50
C ALA A 74 -7.16 -4.32 -11.07
N ASP A 75 -7.90 -5.11 -11.83
CA ASP A 75 -9.19 -4.71 -12.36
C ASP A 75 -10.21 -4.43 -11.26
N ILE A 76 -10.25 -5.28 -10.24
CA ILE A 76 -11.15 -5.12 -9.09
C ILE A 76 -10.84 -3.82 -8.36
N ILE A 77 -9.57 -3.56 -8.07
CA ILE A 77 -9.13 -2.37 -7.34
C ILE A 77 -9.34 -1.11 -8.18
N PHE A 78 -9.06 -1.21 -9.49
CA PHE A 78 -9.25 -0.07 -10.37
C PHE A 78 -10.70 0.38 -10.40
N LYS A 79 -11.64 -0.57 -10.43
CA LYS A 79 -13.07 -0.28 -10.43
C LYS A 79 -13.56 0.21 -9.07
N ASN A 80 -12.91 -0.24 -7.99
CA ASN A 80 -13.29 0.15 -6.64
C ASN A 80 -12.04 0.32 -5.77
N PRO A 81 -11.39 1.51 -5.85
CA PRO A 81 -10.17 1.77 -5.08
C PRO A 81 -10.30 1.62 -3.57
N ASN A 82 -11.52 1.76 -3.04
CA ASN A 82 -11.75 1.61 -1.60
C ASN A 82 -11.52 0.19 -1.10
N LEU A 83 -11.46 -0.80 -1.99
CA LEU A 83 -11.18 -2.18 -1.61
C LEU A 83 -9.71 -2.42 -1.32
N MET A 84 -8.83 -1.55 -1.78
CA MET A 84 -7.39 -1.71 -1.54
C MET A 84 -7.03 -1.36 -0.11
N GLN A 85 -6.21 -2.20 0.53
CA GLN A 85 -5.62 -1.89 1.84
C GLN A 85 -4.82 -0.60 1.76
N ARG A 86 -4.78 0.14 2.87
CA ARG A 86 -4.01 1.38 2.98
C ARG A 86 -3.51 1.56 4.40
N PRO A 87 -2.36 2.20 4.56
CA PRO A 87 -1.49 2.73 3.50
C PRO A 87 -0.64 1.63 2.86
N ILE A 88 -0.17 1.90 1.66
CA ILE A 88 0.83 1.10 0.98
C ILE A 88 2.14 1.88 1.02
N VAL A 89 3.23 1.22 1.36
CA VAL A 89 4.56 1.83 1.41
C VAL A 89 5.47 1.15 0.40
N PHE A 90 6.15 1.94 -0.39
CA PHE A 90 7.19 1.43 -1.29
C PHE A 90 8.57 1.71 -0.72
N LEU A 91 9.34 0.66 -0.51
CA LEU A 91 10.76 0.73 -0.19
C LEU A 91 11.38 -0.56 -0.72
N LYS A 92 11.94 -0.49 -1.94
CA LYS A 92 12.42 -1.63 -2.72
C LYS A 92 11.30 -2.58 -3.16
N LYS A 93 10.34 -2.84 -2.28
CA LYS A 93 9.12 -3.60 -2.56
C LYS A 93 7.94 -2.81 -2.01
N PHE A 94 6.74 -3.25 -2.34
CA PHE A 94 5.53 -2.67 -1.78
C PHE A 94 5.10 -3.46 -0.55
N TYR A 95 4.68 -2.74 0.47
CA TYR A 95 4.24 -3.32 1.74
C TYR A 95 2.88 -2.77 2.12
N ILE A 96 2.01 -3.62 2.63
CA ILE A 96 0.78 -3.18 3.29
C ILE A 96 1.19 -2.76 4.69
N CYS A 97 1.21 -1.46 4.94
CA CYS A 97 1.70 -0.90 6.22
C CYS A 97 0.55 -0.78 7.23
N ARG A 98 0.06 -1.93 7.65
CA ARG A 98 -1.08 -2.00 8.54
C ARG A 98 -0.87 -3.13 9.55
N PRO A 99 -0.80 -2.85 10.87
CA PRO A 99 -0.96 -1.52 11.48
C PRO A 99 0.16 -0.55 11.11
N PRO A 100 -0.05 0.77 11.31
CA PRO A 100 0.94 1.79 10.88
C PRO A 100 2.34 1.59 11.47
N GLU A 101 2.44 1.06 12.68
CA GLU A 101 3.71 0.80 13.35
C GLU A 101 4.59 -0.20 12.60
N LYS A 102 4.00 -0.95 11.67
CA LYS A 102 4.75 -1.85 10.78
C LYS A 102 5.82 -1.11 9.98
N ILE A 103 5.69 0.22 9.85
CA ILE A 103 6.69 1.03 9.16
C ILE A 103 8.09 0.84 9.76
N PHE A 104 8.18 0.62 11.06
CA PHE A 104 9.48 0.42 11.72
C PHE A 104 10.12 -0.90 11.32
N GLU A 105 9.32 -1.96 11.17
CA GLU A 105 9.81 -3.24 10.66
C GLU A 105 10.28 -3.14 9.22
N ILE A 106 9.53 -2.40 8.40
CA ILE A 106 9.87 -2.19 7.00
C ILE A 106 11.21 -1.47 6.88
N LEU A 107 11.40 -0.43 7.69
CA LEU A 107 12.64 0.33 7.71
C LEU A 107 13.82 -0.54 8.15
N ASP A 108 13.64 -1.33 9.21
CA ASP A 108 14.71 -2.20 9.70
C ASP A 108 15.11 -3.26 8.68
N ARG A 109 14.12 -3.85 8.00
CA ARG A 109 14.35 -4.90 6.98
C ARG A 109 15.18 -4.38 5.81
N ASN A 110 15.07 -3.11 5.49
CA ASN A 110 15.70 -2.49 4.33
C ASN A 110 16.91 -1.62 4.68
N ASN A 111 17.34 -1.72 5.89
CA ASN A 111 18.44 -0.90 6.38
C ASN A 111 19.80 -1.59 6.15
#